data_c03165b6b7b1812e40153d38b4dd3cf4
#
_entry.id   c03165b6b7b1812e40153d38b4dd3cf4
#
_cell.length_a   1.000
_cell.length_b   1.000
_cell.length_c   1.000
_cell.angle_alpha   90.00
_cell.angle_beta   90.00
_cell.angle_gamma   90.00
#
_symmetry.space_group_name_H-M   'P 1'
#
loop_
_entity.id
_entity.type
_entity.pdbx_description
1 polymer ?
#
loop_
_entity_poly.entity_id
_entity_poly.type
_entity_poly.pdbx_seq_one_letter_code
_entity_poly.pdbx_strand_id
1 'polypeptide(L)'
;MACRLAATSKKQLLQQLSTMAAAHAGLCDRKVLSAIISREKLGSTGIGNGLALPHAILESATRPVTLLATLETPVDFGSPDNMPVEVMALVLGADEDSNGYLSTVNAVSQILHQRHAQLRDARSEADIRSALEEPQIVAA
;
A
#
# COMPACT_ATOMS: atom_id res chain seq x y z
N MET A 1 -6.22 6.23 -4.45
CA MET A 1 -4.89 6.85 -4.37
C MET A 1 -4.88 7.97 -3.35
N ALA A 2 -3.81 8.09 -2.59
CA ALA A 2 -3.63 9.18 -1.64
C ALA A 2 -2.25 9.80 -1.84
N CYS A 3 -2.17 11.09 -2.10
CA CYS A 3 -0.92 11.79 -2.35
C CYS A 3 -0.51 12.62 -1.14
N ARG A 4 0.74 12.46 -0.71
CA ARG A 4 1.35 13.22 0.39
C ARG A 4 0.53 13.16 1.68
N LEU A 5 0.13 11.96 2.04
CA LEU A 5 -0.65 11.70 3.23
C LEU A 5 0.15 12.08 4.48
N ALA A 6 -0.47 12.85 5.39
CA ALA A 6 0.16 13.26 6.63
C ALA A 6 -0.11 12.22 7.73
N ALA A 7 0.93 11.55 8.20
CA ALA A 7 0.87 10.63 9.33
C ALA A 7 2.18 10.70 10.09
N THR A 8 2.12 10.58 11.42
CA THR A 8 3.29 10.68 12.29
C THR A 8 3.73 9.33 12.85
N SER A 9 2.93 8.30 12.67
CA SER A 9 3.24 6.96 13.17
C SER A 9 2.66 5.88 12.26
N LYS A 10 3.22 4.69 12.34
CA LYS A 10 2.72 3.51 11.64
C LYS A 10 1.24 3.26 11.97
N LYS A 11 0.88 3.34 13.25
CA LYS A 11 -0.51 3.12 13.70
C LYS A 11 -1.47 4.11 13.07
N GLN A 12 -1.14 5.39 13.09
CA GLN A 12 -1.96 6.44 12.49
C GLN A 12 -2.10 6.23 10.98
N LEU A 13 -1.00 5.87 10.32
CA LEU A 13 -0.99 5.61 8.89
C LEU A 13 -1.90 4.44 8.52
N LEU A 14 -1.81 3.32 9.25
CA LEU A 14 -2.65 2.16 9.00
C LEU A 14 -4.14 2.47 9.25
N GLN A 15 -4.45 3.28 10.25
CA GLN A 15 -5.82 3.72 10.51
C GLN A 15 -6.38 4.55 9.35
N GLN A 16 -5.62 5.52 8.87
CA GLN A 16 -6.03 6.37 7.76
C GLN A 16 -6.25 5.56 6.49
N LEU A 17 -5.32 4.68 6.15
CA LEU A 17 -5.42 3.84 4.96
C LEU A 17 -6.59 2.88 5.03
N SER A 18 -6.82 2.28 6.19
CA SER A 18 -7.94 1.37 6.40
C SER A 18 -9.28 2.07 6.21
N THR A 19 -9.42 3.28 6.75
CA THR A 19 -10.64 4.09 6.58
C THR A 19 -10.87 4.44 5.10
N MET A 20 -9.82 4.84 4.40
CA MET A 20 -9.91 5.21 2.98
C MET A 20 -10.27 4.00 2.11
N ALA A 21 -9.61 2.86 2.34
CA ALA A 21 -9.89 1.63 1.59
C ALA A 21 -11.30 1.13 1.84
N ALA A 22 -11.75 1.16 3.10
CA ALA A 22 -13.11 0.73 3.47
C ALA A 22 -14.17 1.60 2.80
N ALA A 23 -13.98 2.93 2.79
CA ALA A 23 -14.91 3.84 2.15
C ALA A 23 -14.98 3.60 0.64
N HIS A 24 -13.84 3.37 -0.01
CA HIS A 24 -13.78 3.12 -1.44
C HIS A 24 -14.46 1.81 -1.84
N ALA A 25 -14.28 0.77 -1.03
CA ALA A 25 -14.76 -0.58 -1.33
C ALA A 25 -16.11 -0.93 -0.71
N GLY A 26 -16.70 -0.05 0.08
CA GLY A 26 -17.95 -0.33 0.80
C GLY A 26 -17.77 -1.35 1.92
N LEU A 27 -16.61 -1.36 2.57
CA LEU A 27 -16.28 -2.30 3.64
C LEU A 27 -16.34 -1.61 5.01
N CYS A 28 -16.34 -2.43 6.08
CA CYS A 28 -16.28 -1.93 7.44
C CYS A 28 -14.84 -1.58 7.82
N ASP A 29 -14.57 -0.33 8.17
CA ASP A 29 -13.23 0.16 8.48
C ASP A 29 -12.58 -0.58 9.67
N ARG A 30 -13.35 -0.96 10.67
CA ARG A 30 -12.85 -1.73 11.81
C ARG A 30 -12.35 -3.11 11.40
N LYS A 31 -13.08 -3.78 10.49
CA LYS A 31 -12.67 -5.09 9.99
C LYS A 31 -11.42 -5.00 9.14
N VAL A 32 -11.32 -3.98 8.29
CA VAL A 32 -10.13 -3.71 7.48
C VAL A 32 -8.93 -3.47 8.39
N LEU A 33 -9.06 -2.56 9.34
CA LEU A 33 -7.97 -2.24 10.27
C LEU A 33 -7.54 -3.46 11.08
N SER A 34 -8.50 -4.23 11.59
CA SER A 34 -8.22 -5.43 12.37
C SER A 34 -7.43 -6.47 11.56
N ALA A 35 -7.82 -6.70 10.31
CA ALA A 35 -7.11 -7.63 9.43
C ALA A 35 -5.68 -7.16 9.14
N ILE A 36 -5.49 -5.88 8.86
CA ILE A 36 -4.18 -5.29 8.59
C ILE A 36 -3.29 -5.35 9.84
N ILE A 37 -3.80 -5.01 11.00
CA ILE A 37 -3.03 -5.06 12.26
C ILE A 37 -2.64 -6.50 12.60
N SER A 38 -3.54 -7.45 12.42
CA SER A 38 -3.25 -8.86 12.66
C SER A 38 -2.11 -9.35 11.77
N ARG A 39 -2.07 -8.94 10.51
CA ARG A 39 -0.98 -9.27 9.59
C ARG A 39 0.34 -8.61 10.02
N GLU A 40 0.32 -7.34 10.42
CA GLU A 40 1.52 -6.63 10.86
C GLU A 40 2.14 -7.21 12.13
N LYS A 41 1.33 -7.80 13.01
CA LYS A 41 1.83 -8.49 14.21
C LYS A 41 2.67 -9.72 13.88
N LEU A 42 2.48 -10.32 12.71
CA LEU A 42 3.30 -11.46 12.25
C LEU A 42 4.67 -11.03 11.74
N GLY A 43 4.81 -9.78 11.41
CA GLY A 43 6.04 -9.19 10.88
C GLY A 43 5.73 -7.96 10.03
N SER A 44 6.66 -7.03 9.98
CA SER A 44 6.49 -5.81 9.20
C SER A 44 6.28 -6.10 7.72
N THR A 45 5.35 -5.39 7.09
CA THR A 45 5.15 -5.39 5.64
C THR A 45 5.98 -4.32 4.94
N GLY A 46 6.90 -3.66 5.65
CA GLY A 46 7.94 -2.87 5.02
C GLY A 46 8.83 -3.76 4.17
N ILE A 47 9.09 -3.36 2.93
CA ILE A 47 9.86 -4.16 1.98
C ILE A 47 11.23 -3.57 1.66
N GLY A 48 11.65 -2.56 2.44
CA GLY A 48 12.92 -1.87 2.26
C GLY A 48 12.85 -0.73 1.25
N ASN A 49 13.91 0.03 1.15
CA ASN A 49 14.07 1.16 0.22
C ASN A 49 12.99 2.25 0.35
N GLY A 50 12.40 2.40 1.53
CA GLY A 50 11.34 3.38 1.74
C GLY A 50 9.97 2.94 1.26
N LEU A 51 9.77 1.64 1.00
CA LEU A 51 8.53 1.07 0.50
C LEU A 51 7.86 0.18 1.54
N ALA A 52 6.55 0.14 1.54
CA ALA A 52 5.76 -0.80 2.35
C ALA A 52 4.56 -1.32 1.57
N LEU A 53 4.14 -2.52 1.89
CA LEU A 53 3.03 -3.19 1.21
C LEU A 53 2.16 -3.93 2.24
N PRO A 54 1.43 -3.18 3.10
CA PRO A 54 0.44 -3.80 3.96
C PRO A 54 -0.59 -4.57 3.14
N HIS A 55 -0.87 -5.79 3.51
CA HIS A 55 -1.81 -6.63 2.78
C HIS A 55 -2.48 -7.63 3.71
N ALA A 56 -3.74 -7.92 3.45
CA ALA A 56 -4.51 -8.89 4.22
C ALA A 56 -5.68 -9.42 3.41
N ILE A 57 -6.16 -10.61 3.79
CA ILE A 57 -7.39 -11.17 3.26
C ILE A 57 -8.54 -10.75 4.17
N LEU A 58 -9.66 -10.36 3.56
CA LEU A 58 -10.86 -9.93 4.26
C LEU A 58 -12.05 -10.73 3.73
N GLU A 59 -12.74 -11.44 4.64
CA GLU A 59 -13.90 -12.29 4.28
C GLU A 59 -15.00 -11.53 3.53
N SER A 60 -15.27 -10.29 3.93
CA SER A 60 -16.32 -9.49 3.31
C SER A 60 -15.94 -8.85 1.99
N ALA A 61 -14.68 -8.94 1.58
CA ALA A 61 -14.25 -8.44 0.29
C ALA A 61 -14.64 -9.42 -0.82
N THR A 62 -15.22 -8.91 -1.90
CA THR A 62 -15.64 -9.72 -3.05
C THR A 62 -14.62 -9.71 -4.18
N ARG A 63 -13.67 -8.76 -4.14
CA ARG A 63 -12.60 -8.60 -5.12
C ARG A 63 -11.41 -7.90 -4.46
N PRO A 64 -10.21 -8.04 -5.03
CA PRO A 64 -9.04 -7.34 -4.52
C PRO A 64 -9.22 -5.82 -4.59
N VAL A 65 -8.73 -5.14 -3.55
CA VAL A 65 -8.72 -3.68 -3.47
C VAL A 65 -7.28 -3.23 -3.26
N THR A 66 -6.82 -2.28 -4.04
CA THR A 66 -5.48 -1.71 -3.91
C THR A 66 -5.57 -0.20 -3.71
N LEU A 67 -4.93 0.28 -2.66
CA LEU A 67 -4.81 1.71 -2.38
C LEU A 67 -3.33 2.08 -2.39
N LEU A 68 -2.94 2.95 -3.30
CA LEU A 68 -1.58 3.46 -3.40
C LEU A 68 -1.49 4.81 -2.68
N ALA A 69 -0.49 4.98 -1.84
CA ALA A 69 -0.29 6.20 -1.07
C ALA A 69 1.17 6.63 -1.07
N THR A 70 1.38 7.95 -1.14
CA THR A 70 2.68 8.57 -0.86
C THR A 70 2.55 9.35 0.44
N LEU A 71 3.66 9.52 1.17
CA LEU A 71 3.66 10.17 2.47
C LEU A 71 4.35 11.53 2.38
N GLU A 72 3.79 12.52 3.07
CA GLU A 72 4.38 13.84 3.16
C GLU A 72 5.71 13.80 3.90
N THR A 73 5.76 13.04 4.99
CA THR A 73 6.96 12.81 5.78
C THR A 73 7.15 11.30 5.93
N PRO A 74 8.37 10.78 5.74
CA PRO A 74 8.62 9.35 5.92
C PRO A 74 8.25 8.88 7.33
N VAL A 75 7.71 7.67 7.42
CA VAL A 75 7.22 7.07 8.68
C VAL A 75 8.01 5.81 8.99
N ASP A 76 8.47 5.68 10.23
CA ASP A 76 9.09 4.46 10.72
C ASP A 76 8.05 3.32 10.73
N PHE A 77 8.29 2.32 9.91
CA PHE A 77 7.39 1.19 9.72
C PHE A 77 7.96 -0.12 10.28
N GLY A 78 9.13 -0.06 10.90
CA GLY A 78 9.83 -1.26 11.37
C GLY A 78 10.36 -2.10 10.21
N SER A 79 10.75 -1.48 9.11
CA SER A 79 11.24 -2.16 7.92
C SER A 79 12.57 -2.89 8.19
N PRO A 80 12.87 -3.98 7.45
CA PRO A 80 14.09 -4.77 7.68
C PRO A 80 15.40 -3.99 7.57
N ASP A 81 15.42 -2.95 6.72
CA ASP A 81 16.59 -2.09 6.51
C ASP A 81 16.61 -0.85 7.41
N ASN A 82 15.65 -0.72 8.31
CA ASN A 82 15.46 0.44 9.20
C ASN A 82 15.22 1.77 8.47
N MET A 83 14.96 1.76 7.18
CA MET A 83 14.62 2.96 6.43
C MET A 83 13.14 3.34 6.64
N PRO A 84 12.82 4.62 6.89
CA PRO A 84 11.44 5.03 6.97
C PRO A 84 10.73 4.91 5.63
N VAL A 85 9.42 4.67 5.68
CA VAL A 85 8.58 4.48 4.49
C VAL A 85 8.11 5.81 3.95
N GLU A 86 8.17 5.98 2.65
CA GLU A 86 7.71 7.19 1.95
C GLU A 86 6.66 6.90 0.86
N VAL A 87 6.62 5.68 0.35
CA VAL A 87 5.65 5.22 -0.64
C VAL A 87 5.14 3.85 -0.22
N MET A 88 3.84 3.64 -0.34
CA MET A 88 3.25 2.38 0.06
C MET A 88 1.98 2.05 -0.72
N ALA A 89 1.59 0.79 -0.67
CA ALA A 89 0.32 0.32 -1.18
C ALA A 89 -0.33 -0.62 -0.17
N LEU A 90 -1.63 -0.50 -0.02
CA LEU A 90 -2.44 -1.41 0.79
C LEU A 90 -3.19 -2.32 -0.17
N VAL A 91 -3.09 -3.64 0.02
CA VAL A 91 -3.81 -4.62 -0.78
C VAL A 91 -4.72 -5.43 0.14
N LEU A 92 -6.01 -5.45 -0.18
CA LEU A 92 -6.99 -6.31 0.47
C LEU A 92 -7.43 -7.36 -0.52
N GLY A 93 -7.33 -8.62 -0.12
CA GLY A 93 -7.75 -9.75 -0.94
C GLY A 93 -9.07 -10.32 -0.49
N ALA A 94 -9.80 -10.93 -1.43
CA ALA A 94 -10.99 -11.71 -1.15
C ALA A 94 -10.60 -13.11 -0.69
N ASP A 95 -11.30 -13.64 0.31
CA ASP A 95 -11.02 -14.95 0.90
C ASP A 95 -11.12 -16.08 -0.14
N GLU A 96 -12.02 -15.94 -1.09
CA GLU A 96 -12.28 -16.97 -2.12
C GLU A 96 -11.31 -16.93 -3.30
N ASP A 97 -10.41 -15.96 -3.33
CA ASP A 97 -9.50 -15.73 -4.47
C ASP A 97 -8.05 -15.57 -4.00
N SER A 98 -7.51 -16.61 -3.37
CA SER A 98 -6.15 -16.57 -2.83
C SER A 98 -5.08 -16.42 -3.94
N ASN A 99 -5.30 -17.01 -5.12
CA ASN A 99 -4.38 -16.88 -6.25
C ASN A 99 -4.39 -15.46 -6.82
N GLY A 100 -5.57 -14.87 -7.00
CA GLY A 100 -5.71 -13.49 -7.45
C GLY A 100 -5.10 -12.50 -6.45
N TYR A 101 -5.29 -12.76 -5.17
CA TYR A 101 -4.69 -11.97 -4.10
C TYR A 101 -3.15 -11.98 -4.18
N LEU A 102 -2.53 -13.15 -4.25
CA LEU A 102 -1.07 -13.27 -4.35
C LEU A 102 -0.53 -12.63 -5.63
N SER A 103 -1.22 -12.83 -6.75
CA SER A 103 -0.84 -12.18 -8.02
C SER A 103 -0.88 -10.66 -7.91
N THR A 104 -1.91 -10.12 -7.25
CA THR A 104 -2.05 -8.68 -7.03
C THR A 104 -0.93 -8.15 -6.14
N VAL A 105 -0.63 -8.82 -5.04
CA VAL A 105 0.47 -8.43 -4.14
C VAL A 105 1.80 -8.39 -4.88
N ASN A 106 2.10 -9.42 -5.68
CA ASN A 106 3.33 -9.49 -6.46
C ASN A 106 3.41 -8.37 -7.51
N ALA A 107 2.32 -8.15 -8.25
CA ALA A 107 2.27 -7.09 -9.26
C ALA A 107 2.46 -5.71 -8.65
N VAL A 108 1.81 -5.44 -7.53
CA VAL A 108 1.92 -4.15 -6.83
C VAL A 108 3.34 -3.97 -6.29
N SER A 109 3.95 -5.01 -5.74
CA SER A 109 5.34 -4.96 -5.28
C SER A 109 6.29 -4.56 -6.41
N GLN A 110 6.13 -5.14 -7.59
CA GLN A 110 6.94 -4.80 -8.77
C GLN A 110 6.75 -3.34 -9.17
N ILE A 111 5.52 -2.86 -9.19
CA ILE A 111 5.21 -1.47 -9.53
C ILE A 111 5.87 -0.51 -8.54
N LEU A 112 5.80 -0.79 -7.24
CA LEU A 112 6.42 0.03 -6.22
C LEU A 112 7.94 0.13 -6.44
N HIS A 113 8.61 -0.98 -6.72
CA HIS A 113 10.05 -0.97 -6.97
C HIS A 113 10.40 -0.26 -8.27
N GLN A 114 9.67 -0.49 -9.35
CA GLN A 114 9.95 0.07 -10.66
C GLN A 114 9.65 1.58 -10.74
N ARG A 115 8.63 2.04 -10.01
CA ARG A 115 8.14 3.43 -10.07
C ARG A 115 8.44 4.22 -8.81
N HIS A 116 9.31 3.72 -7.94
CA HIS A 116 9.58 4.33 -6.64
C HIS A 116 9.92 5.83 -6.74
N ALA A 117 10.89 6.18 -7.58
CA ALA A 117 11.35 7.57 -7.71
C ALA A 117 10.22 8.49 -8.19
N GLN A 118 9.48 8.08 -9.21
CA GLN A 118 8.38 8.86 -9.77
C GLN A 118 7.25 9.01 -8.76
N LEU A 119 6.94 7.95 -8.02
CA LEU A 119 5.88 7.99 -7.00
C LEU A 119 6.30 8.88 -5.83
N ARG A 120 7.54 8.76 -5.36
CA ARG A 120 8.07 9.60 -4.28
C ARG A 120 7.99 11.08 -4.63
N ASP A 121 8.29 11.43 -5.87
CA ASP A 121 8.34 12.81 -6.33
C ASP A 121 6.97 13.35 -6.73
N ALA A 122 5.94 12.53 -6.76
CA ALA A 122 4.58 12.93 -7.10
C ALA A 122 4.03 13.95 -6.09
N ARG A 123 3.37 15.00 -6.57
CA ARG A 123 2.81 16.06 -5.74
C ARG A 123 1.28 16.10 -5.78
N SER A 124 0.67 15.29 -6.64
CA SER A 124 -0.78 15.21 -6.81
C SER A 124 -1.18 13.80 -7.22
N GLU A 125 -2.46 13.50 -7.14
CA GLU A 125 -2.98 12.23 -7.64
C GLU A 125 -2.76 12.08 -9.15
N ALA A 126 -2.82 13.19 -9.89
CA ALA A 126 -2.53 13.18 -11.33
C ALA A 126 -1.08 12.75 -11.59
N ASP A 127 -0.13 13.22 -10.79
CA ASP A 127 1.27 12.81 -10.87
C ASP A 127 1.44 11.32 -10.59
N ILE A 128 0.70 10.78 -9.62
CA ILE A 128 0.71 9.34 -9.32
C ILE A 128 0.20 8.55 -10.51
N ARG A 129 -0.90 8.98 -11.13
CA ARG A 129 -1.43 8.32 -12.33
C ARG A 129 -0.43 8.34 -13.46
N SER A 130 0.21 9.49 -13.70
CA SER A 130 1.25 9.61 -14.74
C SER A 130 2.40 8.67 -14.49
N ALA A 131 2.85 8.54 -13.23
CA ALA A 131 3.92 7.62 -12.86
C ALA A 131 3.57 6.16 -13.16
N LEU A 132 2.30 5.78 -12.93
CA LEU A 132 1.82 4.42 -13.19
C LEU A 132 1.63 4.12 -14.68
N GLU A 133 1.33 5.13 -15.48
CA GLU A 133 1.07 5.00 -16.92
C GLU A 133 2.35 5.10 -17.76
N GLU A 134 3.46 5.55 -17.20
CA GLU A 134 4.72 5.63 -17.94
C GLU A 134 5.12 4.26 -18.45
N PRO A 135 5.48 4.15 -19.75
CA PRO A 135 5.96 2.89 -20.28
C PRO A 135 7.24 2.47 -19.57
N GLN A 136 7.32 1.16 -19.28
CA GLN A 136 8.54 0.59 -18.75
C GLN A 136 9.67 0.80 -19.75
N ILE A 137 10.76 1.46 -19.32
CA ILE A 137 11.98 1.48 -20.11
C ILE A 137 12.62 0.12 -19.95
N VAL A 138 12.45 -0.72 -20.97
CA VAL A 138 13.19 -1.96 -21.04
C VAL A 138 14.61 -1.56 -21.40
N ALA A 139 15.54 -1.69 -20.46
CA ALA A 139 16.95 -1.55 -20.76
C ALA A 139 17.31 -2.63 -21.79
N ALA A 140 17.64 -2.17 -22.98
CA ALA A 140 18.11 -3.07 -24.01
C ALA A 140 19.47 -3.64 -23.61
#